data_884788db4652ddcfd5d0acdadb290ef3
#
_entry.id   884788db4652ddcfd5d0acdadb290ef3
#
_cell.length_a   1.000
_cell.length_b   1.000
_cell.length_c   1.000
_cell.angle_alpha   90.00
_cell.angle_beta   90.00
_cell.angle_gamma   90.00
#
_symmetry.space_group_name_H-M   'P 1'
#
loop_
_entity.id
_entity.type
_entity.pdbx_description
1 polymer ?
#
loop_
_entity_poly.entity_id
_entity_poly.type
_entity_poly.pdbx_seq_one_letter_code
_entity_poly.pdbx_strand_id
1 'polypeptide(L)'
;MINVSGHLRNERRVIGFVDETVPLAVNCCGMQIFKTKDYSQDRSLGRVDYQLIYVYKGIGHYFLNGKWNSITAGNILLFRPHEPQTYFYYANEHPEIYWIHFTGSDCEKLIEKYQIHNCYIGEHTLLKTLFQETIIELQLKKAYYDDIVLSSFLHMLVMIVRSRQQLLTSSENDFSIDRLVMQLNQHYMKDWTVSSMAKYCKLSVGYFSHIFKERMDAAPMHYLNDLRIEKAKELISTNTMKLSDVAS
;
A
#
# COMPACT_ATOMS: atom_id res chain seq x y z
N MET A 1 10.86 -4.50 -24.09
CA MET A 1 10.24 -3.64 -23.07
C MET A 1 8.72 -3.79 -23.18
N ILE A 2 8.04 -4.03 -22.06
CA ILE A 2 6.57 -3.94 -21.96
C ILE A 2 6.28 -2.58 -21.32
N ASN A 3 5.40 -1.79 -21.94
CA ASN A 3 4.98 -0.50 -21.43
C ASN A 3 3.45 -0.41 -21.55
N VAL A 4 2.76 -0.32 -20.42
CA VAL A 4 1.30 -0.25 -20.35
C VAL A 4 0.92 0.96 -19.51
N SER A 5 0.00 1.78 -20.00
CA SER A 5 -0.48 2.96 -19.27
C SER A 5 -1.93 3.29 -19.57
N GLY A 6 -2.59 3.91 -18.60
CA GLY A 6 -3.89 4.54 -18.74
C GLY A 6 -3.78 6.05 -18.49
N HIS A 7 -4.61 6.84 -19.12
CA HIS A 7 -4.57 8.32 -19.08
C HIS A 7 -5.98 8.89 -18.85
N LEU A 8 -6.07 9.90 -17.98
CA LEU A 8 -7.32 10.60 -17.71
C LEU A 8 -7.86 11.27 -18.99
N ARG A 9 -6.99 11.99 -19.70
CA ARG A 9 -7.30 12.65 -20.98
C ARG A 9 -6.86 11.78 -22.16
N ASN A 10 -7.52 11.94 -23.28
CA ASN A 10 -7.18 11.18 -24.50
C ASN A 10 -5.82 11.59 -25.08
N GLU A 11 -5.39 12.83 -24.84
CA GLU A 11 -4.09 13.34 -25.28
C GLU A 11 -3.00 13.05 -24.23
N ARG A 12 -1.97 12.34 -24.66
CA ARG A 12 -0.76 12.12 -23.87
C ARG A 12 0.12 13.37 -23.91
N ARG A 13 0.26 14.07 -22.80
CA ARG A 13 1.20 15.19 -22.66
C ARG A 13 2.50 14.72 -22.03
N VAL A 14 3.61 14.91 -22.75
CA VAL A 14 4.94 14.44 -22.30
C VAL A 14 5.36 15.09 -20.98
N ILE A 15 5.04 16.38 -20.81
CA ILE A 15 5.37 17.15 -19.59
C ILE A 15 4.28 17.10 -18.53
N GLY A 16 3.15 16.41 -18.80
CA GLY A 16 1.99 16.39 -17.91
C GLY A 16 1.04 17.55 -18.10
N PHE A 17 0.10 17.72 -17.18
CA PHE A 17 -0.77 18.90 -17.08
C PHE A 17 -1.11 19.21 -15.64
N VAL A 18 -1.45 20.46 -15.37
CA VAL A 18 -1.89 20.98 -14.08
C VAL A 18 -3.39 21.25 -14.13
N ASP A 19 -4.09 20.86 -13.07
CA ASP A 19 -5.48 21.20 -12.84
C ASP A 19 -5.67 21.52 -11.35
N GLU A 20 -5.64 22.80 -11.02
CA GLU A 20 -5.85 23.27 -9.64
C GLU A 20 -7.32 23.57 -9.34
N THR A 21 -8.22 23.33 -10.30
CA THR A 21 -9.67 23.51 -10.11
C THR A 21 -10.29 22.37 -9.32
N VAL A 22 -9.58 21.25 -9.21
CA VAL A 22 -9.97 20.07 -8.43
C VAL A 22 -8.99 19.83 -7.27
N PRO A 23 -9.45 19.28 -6.15
CA PRO A 23 -8.57 18.96 -5.02
C PRO A 23 -7.47 17.95 -5.37
N LEU A 24 -7.82 16.92 -6.15
CA LEU A 24 -6.93 15.85 -6.57
C LEU A 24 -7.44 15.20 -7.86
N ALA A 25 -6.54 14.96 -8.80
CA ALA A 25 -6.79 14.15 -9.99
C ALA A 25 -5.57 13.30 -10.33
N VAL A 26 -5.79 12.08 -10.80
CA VAL A 26 -4.75 11.22 -11.35
C VAL A 26 -4.69 11.41 -12.86
N ASN A 27 -3.60 11.99 -13.35
CA ASN A 27 -3.41 12.29 -14.77
C ASN A 27 -3.18 11.04 -15.62
N CYS A 28 -2.34 10.14 -15.12
CA CYS A 28 -2.07 8.85 -15.75
C CYS A 28 -1.34 7.91 -14.77
N CYS A 29 -1.47 6.64 -15.05
CA CYS A 29 -0.81 5.57 -14.31
C CYS A 29 -0.25 4.56 -15.30
N GLY A 30 0.89 3.95 -14.99
CA GLY A 30 1.47 2.97 -15.88
C GLY A 30 2.51 2.08 -15.23
N MET A 31 2.90 1.08 -16.01
CA MET A 31 3.98 0.16 -15.66
C MET A 31 4.93 -0.05 -16.83
N GLN A 32 6.19 -0.33 -16.51
CA GLN A 32 7.23 -0.67 -17.47
C GLN A 32 8.01 -1.89 -16.98
N ILE A 33 8.19 -2.87 -17.85
CA ILE A 33 9.02 -4.06 -17.60
C ILE A 33 10.11 -4.12 -18.66
N PHE A 34 11.36 -4.12 -18.24
CA PHE A 34 12.51 -4.11 -19.13
C PHE A 34 13.15 -5.50 -19.14
N LYS A 35 13.11 -6.16 -20.33
CA LYS A 35 13.65 -7.51 -20.51
C LYS A 35 14.83 -7.56 -21.49
N THR A 36 14.81 -6.72 -22.53
CA THR A 36 15.72 -6.83 -23.67
C THR A 36 16.27 -5.48 -24.15
N LYS A 37 15.70 -4.37 -23.69
CA LYS A 37 16.11 -3.03 -24.13
C LYS A 37 16.21 -2.11 -22.93
N ASP A 38 17.33 -1.42 -22.83
CA ASP A 38 17.55 -0.38 -21.84
C ASP A 38 16.66 0.84 -22.13
N TYR A 39 16.47 1.66 -21.12
CA TYR A 39 15.67 2.86 -21.21
C TYR A 39 16.33 3.99 -20.42
N SER A 40 16.26 5.19 -20.96
CA SER A 40 16.68 6.40 -20.26
C SER A 40 15.63 7.49 -20.39
N GLN A 41 15.54 8.33 -19.40
CA GLN A 41 14.72 9.53 -19.39
C GLN A 41 15.55 10.69 -18.85
N ASP A 42 15.52 11.78 -19.59
CA ASP A 42 16.04 13.06 -19.13
C ASP A 42 14.98 14.13 -19.31
N ARG A 43 14.65 14.80 -18.20
CA ARG A 43 13.75 15.94 -18.11
C ARG A 43 14.38 16.98 -17.20
N SER A 44 15.27 17.78 -17.74
CA SER A 44 16.00 18.82 -16.99
C SER A 44 15.10 19.87 -16.34
N LEU A 45 13.92 20.14 -16.92
CA LEU A 45 12.89 21.04 -16.38
C LEU A 45 11.81 20.33 -15.57
N GLY A 46 11.94 19.02 -15.39
CA GLY A 46 10.95 18.19 -14.72
C GLY A 46 9.64 18.07 -15.47
N ARG A 47 8.59 17.76 -14.74
CA ARG A 47 7.20 17.75 -15.20
C ARG A 47 6.43 18.84 -14.52
N VAL A 48 5.26 19.20 -15.06
CA VAL A 48 4.37 20.18 -14.42
C VAL A 48 3.43 19.55 -13.37
N ASP A 49 3.33 18.22 -13.34
CA ASP A 49 2.56 17.44 -12.37
C ASP A 49 3.48 16.63 -11.45
N TYR A 50 2.91 16.09 -10.38
CA TYR A 50 3.60 15.19 -9.46
C TYR A 50 3.80 13.82 -10.09
N GLN A 51 4.90 13.14 -9.75
CA GLN A 51 5.13 11.75 -10.12
C GLN A 51 5.54 10.93 -8.90
N LEU A 52 4.82 9.85 -8.64
CA LEU A 52 5.22 8.81 -7.71
C LEU A 52 5.66 7.58 -8.52
N ILE A 53 6.85 7.08 -8.24
CA ILE A 53 7.43 5.87 -8.84
C ILE A 53 7.56 4.81 -7.76
N TYR A 54 7.23 3.56 -8.10
CA TYR A 54 7.48 2.38 -7.29
C TYR A 54 8.36 1.41 -8.04
N VAL A 55 9.55 1.13 -7.53
CA VAL A 55 10.45 0.10 -8.04
C VAL A 55 9.97 -1.23 -7.44
N TYR A 56 9.20 -2.01 -8.20
CA TYR A 56 8.64 -3.27 -7.71
C TYR A 56 9.65 -4.41 -7.79
N LYS A 57 10.48 -4.46 -8.87
CA LYS A 57 11.55 -5.44 -9.05
C LYS A 57 12.76 -4.82 -9.71
N GLY A 58 13.92 -5.47 -9.56
CA GLY A 58 15.16 -5.08 -10.17
C GLY A 58 15.73 -3.78 -9.58
N ILE A 59 16.43 -3.03 -10.43
CA ILE A 59 17.14 -1.81 -10.03
C ILE A 59 16.81 -0.70 -11.03
N GLY A 60 16.59 0.50 -10.52
CA GLY A 60 16.52 1.73 -11.30
C GLY A 60 17.64 2.69 -10.88
N HIS A 61 18.21 3.40 -11.82
CA HIS A 61 19.28 4.35 -11.56
C HIS A 61 18.77 5.77 -11.75
N TYR A 62 18.85 6.56 -10.69
CA TYR A 62 18.28 7.90 -10.62
C TYR A 62 19.34 8.94 -10.22
N PHE A 63 19.37 10.06 -10.92
CA PHE A 63 20.21 11.19 -10.54
C PHE A 63 19.46 12.03 -9.51
N LEU A 64 19.84 11.90 -8.24
CA LEU A 64 19.21 12.57 -7.11
C LEU A 64 20.26 13.30 -6.28
N ASN A 65 19.98 14.54 -5.89
CA ASN A 65 20.88 15.34 -5.06
C ASN A 65 22.32 15.43 -5.62
N GLY A 66 22.43 15.63 -6.94
CA GLY A 66 23.71 15.83 -7.62
C GLY A 66 24.56 14.55 -7.83
N LYS A 67 23.99 13.35 -7.55
CA LYS A 67 24.69 12.08 -7.74
C LYS A 67 23.77 10.97 -8.26
N TRP A 68 24.37 9.98 -8.88
CA TRP A 68 23.68 8.77 -9.29
C TRP A 68 23.43 7.85 -8.09
N ASN A 69 22.22 7.31 -8.01
CA ASN A 69 21.78 6.38 -6.97
C ASN A 69 21.14 5.16 -7.63
N SER A 70 21.60 3.97 -7.25
CA SER A 70 20.99 2.70 -7.63
C SER A 70 19.89 2.38 -6.62
N ILE A 71 18.65 2.40 -7.08
CA ILE A 71 17.45 2.21 -6.25
C ILE A 71 16.88 0.81 -6.52
N THR A 72 16.90 -0.02 -5.49
CA THR A 72 16.45 -1.41 -5.57
C THR A 72 14.95 -1.55 -5.43
N ALA A 73 14.43 -2.77 -5.69
CA ALA A 73 13.05 -3.16 -5.43
C ALA A 73 12.60 -2.77 -4.01
N GLY A 74 11.31 -2.44 -3.87
CA GLY A 74 10.71 -2.03 -2.62
C GLY A 74 10.83 -0.53 -2.30
N ASN A 75 11.42 0.26 -3.17
CA ASN A 75 11.54 1.70 -2.97
C ASN A 75 10.46 2.50 -3.72
N ILE A 76 10.05 3.62 -3.13
CA ILE A 76 9.27 4.66 -3.78
C ILE A 76 10.11 5.91 -3.98
N LEU A 77 9.80 6.65 -5.03
CA LEU A 77 10.38 7.95 -5.36
C LEU A 77 9.24 8.91 -5.67
N LEU A 78 9.29 10.09 -5.07
CA LEU A 78 8.39 11.20 -5.34
C LEU A 78 9.16 12.31 -6.05
N PHE A 79 8.66 12.74 -7.20
CA PHE A 79 9.09 13.97 -7.88
C PHE A 79 7.97 14.99 -7.83
N ARG A 80 8.29 16.18 -7.37
CA ARG A 80 7.40 17.33 -7.38
C ARG A 80 7.38 18.02 -8.73
N PRO A 81 6.39 18.87 -9.01
CA PRO A 81 6.40 19.71 -10.21
C PRO A 81 7.73 20.46 -10.36
N HIS A 82 8.22 20.52 -11.60
CA HIS A 82 9.47 21.18 -12.00
C HIS A 82 10.75 20.61 -11.37
N GLU A 83 10.68 19.50 -10.66
CA GLU A 83 11.86 18.80 -10.16
C GLU A 83 12.54 18.04 -11.31
N PRO A 84 13.85 18.27 -11.59
CA PRO A 84 14.57 17.57 -12.64
C PRO A 84 14.51 16.04 -12.48
N GLN A 85 14.30 15.35 -13.59
CA GLN A 85 14.15 13.89 -13.61
C GLN A 85 15.11 13.29 -14.61
N THR A 86 16.20 12.71 -14.13
CA THR A 86 17.16 11.98 -14.96
C THR A 86 17.33 10.59 -14.39
N TYR A 87 16.98 9.56 -15.17
CA TYR A 87 17.07 8.17 -14.76
C TYR A 87 17.21 7.22 -15.92
N PHE A 88 17.74 6.03 -15.65
CA PHE A 88 17.83 4.95 -16.62
C PHE A 88 17.60 3.59 -15.98
N TYR A 89 17.25 2.61 -16.83
CA TYR A 89 16.98 1.22 -16.47
C TYR A 89 17.78 0.31 -17.41
N TYR A 90 18.61 -0.55 -16.86
CA TYR A 90 19.28 -1.61 -17.61
C TYR A 90 18.39 -2.86 -17.68
N ALA A 91 18.23 -3.42 -18.88
CA ALA A 91 17.37 -4.59 -19.09
C ALA A 91 17.89 -5.84 -18.37
N ASN A 92 19.21 -5.98 -18.21
CA ASN A 92 19.86 -7.08 -17.50
C ASN A 92 19.68 -7.05 -15.98
N GLU A 93 19.19 -5.94 -15.41
CA GLU A 93 18.83 -5.79 -14.00
C GLU A 93 17.34 -6.09 -13.74
N HIS A 94 16.59 -6.45 -14.80
CA HIS A 94 15.18 -6.85 -14.79
C HIS A 94 14.23 -5.90 -14.07
N PRO A 95 14.30 -4.57 -14.27
CA PRO A 95 13.42 -3.64 -13.58
C PRO A 95 11.96 -3.81 -14.00
N GLU A 96 11.09 -3.82 -12.99
CA GLU A 96 9.63 -3.71 -13.12
C GLU A 96 9.22 -2.48 -12.32
N ILE A 97 8.80 -1.42 -13.03
CA ILE A 97 8.57 -0.09 -12.49
C ILE A 97 7.10 0.27 -12.67
N TYR A 98 6.47 0.73 -11.60
CA TYR A 98 5.15 1.34 -11.61
C TYR A 98 5.27 2.84 -11.38
N TRP A 99 4.40 3.62 -12.00
CA TRP A 99 4.38 5.06 -11.84
C TRP A 99 2.97 5.62 -11.95
N ILE A 100 2.72 6.72 -11.25
CA ILE A 100 1.47 7.45 -11.29
C ILE A 100 1.78 8.95 -11.29
N HIS A 101 1.06 9.69 -12.14
CA HIS A 101 1.13 11.15 -12.19
C HIS A 101 -0.19 11.73 -11.70
N PHE A 102 -0.11 12.76 -10.89
CA PHE A 102 -1.27 13.38 -10.27
C PHE A 102 -1.10 14.89 -10.13
N THR A 103 -2.22 15.58 -9.99
CA THR A 103 -2.32 17.03 -9.86
C THR A 103 -3.52 17.40 -8.99
N GLY A 104 -3.62 18.67 -8.59
CA GLY A 104 -4.73 19.22 -7.82
C GLY A 104 -4.27 20.17 -6.74
N SER A 105 -5.19 21.01 -6.24
CA SER A 105 -4.91 22.03 -5.22
C SER A 105 -4.51 21.46 -3.86
N ASP A 106 -4.83 20.20 -3.57
CA ASP A 106 -4.54 19.57 -2.28
C ASP A 106 -3.37 18.57 -2.33
N CYS A 107 -2.67 18.45 -3.47
CA CYS A 107 -1.58 17.49 -3.63
C CYS A 107 -0.49 17.64 -2.55
N GLU A 108 0.00 18.87 -2.31
CA GLU A 108 1.07 19.09 -1.32
C GLU A 108 0.57 18.79 0.09
N LYS A 109 -0.67 19.19 0.45
CA LYS A 109 -1.29 18.84 1.74
C LYS A 109 -1.38 17.33 1.95
N LEU A 110 -1.69 16.56 0.89
CA LEU A 110 -1.73 15.10 0.96
C LEU A 110 -0.35 14.49 1.14
N ILE A 111 0.65 15.01 0.41
CA ILE A 111 2.05 14.60 0.54
C ILE A 111 2.55 14.85 1.96
N GLU A 112 2.28 16.03 2.52
CA GLU A 112 2.63 16.38 3.91
C GLU A 112 1.88 15.52 4.93
N LYS A 113 0.55 15.38 4.79
CA LYS A 113 -0.29 14.57 5.67
C LYS A 113 0.22 13.13 5.79
N TYR A 114 0.55 12.52 4.66
CA TYR A 114 1.03 11.14 4.58
C TYR A 114 2.57 11.05 4.64
N GLN A 115 3.27 12.19 4.76
CA GLN A 115 4.73 12.25 4.80
C GLN A 115 5.38 11.45 3.67
N ILE A 116 4.86 11.61 2.43
CA ILE A 116 5.36 10.88 1.27
C ILE A 116 6.70 11.49 0.84
N HIS A 117 7.72 10.64 0.81
CA HIS A 117 9.08 11.00 0.37
C HIS A 117 9.80 9.75 -0.15
N ASN A 118 10.96 9.93 -0.75
CA ASN A 118 11.78 8.83 -1.24
C ASN A 118 12.17 7.91 -0.08
N CYS A 119 11.71 6.67 -0.09
CA CYS A 119 12.01 5.71 0.96
C CYS A 119 11.79 4.26 0.52
N TYR A 120 12.39 3.34 1.27
CA TYR A 120 12.10 1.92 1.16
C TYR A 120 10.82 1.61 1.94
N ILE A 121 9.93 0.85 1.32
CA ILE A 121 8.65 0.40 1.90
C ILE A 121 8.48 -1.12 1.84
N GLY A 122 9.39 -1.83 1.17
CA GLY A 122 9.27 -3.26 0.89
C GLY A 122 8.54 -3.59 -0.42
N GLU A 123 8.55 -4.87 -0.76
CA GLU A 123 7.86 -5.38 -1.94
C GLU A 123 6.41 -5.75 -1.57
N HIS A 124 5.44 -5.01 -2.11
CA HIS A 124 4.02 -5.17 -1.79
C HIS A 124 3.20 -5.59 -3.01
N THR A 125 2.71 -6.84 -3.00
CA THR A 125 1.82 -7.35 -4.07
C THR A 125 0.52 -6.53 -4.16
N LEU A 126 -0.06 -6.12 -3.02
CA LEU A 126 -1.27 -5.31 -3.02
C LEU A 126 -1.04 -3.93 -3.65
N LEU A 127 0.10 -3.28 -3.38
CA LEU A 127 0.42 -2.00 -4.02
C LEU A 127 0.54 -2.15 -5.54
N LYS A 128 1.21 -3.22 -6.00
CA LYS A 128 1.25 -3.59 -7.43
C LYS A 128 -0.15 -3.76 -8.01
N THR A 129 -1.03 -4.50 -7.33
CA THR A 129 -2.42 -4.73 -7.77
C THR A 129 -3.18 -3.41 -7.92
N LEU A 130 -3.05 -2.49 -6.96
CA LEU A 130 -3.69 -1.16 -7.03
C LEU A 130 -3.20 -0.36 -8.24
N PHE A 131 -1.90 -0.39 -8.57
CA PHE A 131 -1.39 0.22 -9.80
C PHE A 131 -2.02 -0.40 -11.05
N GLN A 132 -2.12 -1.74 -11.12
CA GLN A 132 -2.69 -2.45 -12.26
C GLN A 132 -4.18 -2.14 -12.44
N GLU A 133 -4.95 -2.13 -11.35
CA GLU A 133 -6.37 -1.73 -11.37
C GLU A 133 -6.54 -0.28 -11.83
N THR A 134 -5.74 0.64 -11.30
CA THR A 134 -5.74 2.06 -11.72
C THR A 134 -5.47 2.20 -13.23
N ILE A 135 -4.51 1.43 -13.77
CA ILE A 135 -4.22 1.43 -15.21
C ILE A 135 -5.45 0.97 -16.01
N ILE A 136 -6.09 -0.13 -15.59
CA ILE A 136 -7.27 -0.70 -16.26
C ILE A 136 -8.44 0.30 -16.22
N GLU A 137 -8.73 0.92 -15.09
CA GLU A 137 -9.79 1.92 -14.96
C GLU A 137 -9.55 3.13 -15.87
N LEU A 138 -8.34 3.65 -15.91
CA LEU A 138 -7.97 4.76 -16.81
C LEU A 138 -8.00 4.37 -18.30
N GLN A 139 -7.83 3.09 -18.66
CA GLN A 139 -7.94 2.61 -20.03
C GLN A 139 -9.40 2.39 -20.46
N LEU A 140 -10.21 1.78 -19.59
CA LEU A 140 -11.57 1.39 -19.90
C LEU A 140 -12.59 2.52 -19.71
N LYS A 141 -12.33 3.44 -18.79
CA LYS A 141 -13.19 4.61 -18.46
C LYS A 141 -14.66 4.24 -18.31
N LYS A 142 -14.93 3.20 -17.53
CA LYS A 142 -16.30 2.80 -17.19
C LYS A 142 -16.94 3.87 -16.29
N ALA A 143 -18.25 3.78 -16.05
CA ALA A 143 -18.94 4.69 -15.15
C ALA A 143 -18.22 4.76 -13.80
N TYR A 144 -17.98 5.98 -13.28
CA TYR A 144 -17.30 6.25 -12.00
C TYR A 144 -15.84 5.80 -11.94
N TYR A 145 -15.15 5.63 -13.08
CA TYR A 145 -13.74 5.24 -13.12
C TYR A 145 -12.83 6.23 -12.40
N ASP A 146 -13.11 7.51 -12.45
CA ASP A 146 -12.39 8.58 -11.79
C ASP A 146 -12.46 8.45 -10.25
N ASP A 147 -13.62 8.13 -9.69
CA ASP A 147 -13.79 7.85 -8.25
C ASP A 147 -12.98 6.60 -7.82
N ILE A 148 -13.00 5.55 -8.63
CA ILE A 148 -12.20 4.33 -8.38
C ILE A 148 -10.71 4.65 -8.42
N VAL A 149 -10.26 5.38 -9.43
CA VAL A 149 -8.86 5.81 -9.58
C VAL A 149 -8.39 6.63 -8.38
N LEU A 150 -9.20 7.61 -7.93
CA LEU A 150 -8.88 8.43 -6.77
C LEU A 150 -8.83 7.60 -5.48
N SER A 151 -9.81 6.73 -5.26
CA SER A 151 -9.84 5.86 -4.07
C SER A 151 -8.64 4.90 -4.04
N SER A 152 -8.27 4.32 -5.18
CA SER A 152 -7.09 3.47 -5.32
C SER A 152 -5.80 4.23 -5.03
N PHE A 153 -5.67 5.47 -5.52
CA PHE A 153 -4.50 6.30 -5.25
C PHE A 153 -4.39 6.67 -3.76
N LEU A 154 -5.48 7.09 -3.12
CA LEU A 154 -5.49 7.35 -1.68
C LEU A 154 -5.14 6.08 -0.88
N HIS A 155 -5.61 4.92 -1.30
CA HIS A 155 -5.25 3.63 -0.70
C HIS A 155 -3.74 3.36 -0.85
N MET A 156 -3.14 3.63 -2.02
CA MET A 156 -1.68 3.52 -2.22
C MET A 156 -0.91 4.40 -1.22
N LEU A 157 -1.31 5.67 -1.04
CA LEU A 157 -0.65 6.57 -0.09
C LEU A 157 -0.71 6.04 1.35
N VAL A 158 -1.88 5.55 1.79
CA VAL A 158 -2.05 4.95 3.12
C VAL A 158 -1.19 3.69 3.27
N MET A 159 -1.13 2.84 2.25
CA MET A 159 -0.28 1.65 2.28
C MET A 159 1.20 2.00 2.41
N ILE A 160 1.68 3.00 1.68
CA ILE A 160 3.07 3.48 1.77
C ILE A 160 3.41 3.86 3.22
N VAL A 161 2.53 4.65 3.87
CA VAL A 161 2.72 5.05 5.27
C VAL A 161 2.77 3.84 6.20
N ARG A 162 1.79 2.94 6.09
CA ARG A 162 1.72 1.74 6.94
C ARG A 162 2.94 0.85 6.77
N SER A 163 3.37 0.62 5.53
CA SER A 163 4.55 -0.19 5.24
C SER A 163 5.81 0.40 5.84
N ARG A 164 6.00 1.73 5.72
CA ARG A 164 7.12 2.43 6.34
C ARG A 164 7.08 2.34 7.86
N GLN A 165 5.91 2.55 8.48
CA GLN A 165 5.74 2.41 9.92
C GLN A 165 6.05 0.99 10.38
N GLN A 166 5.58 -0.03 9.66
CA GLN A 166 5.91 -1.41 9.94
C GLN A 166 7.42 -1.69 9.90
N LEU A 167 8.14 -1.14 8.94
CA LEU A 167 9.61 -1.29 8.86
C LEU A 167 10.34 -0.59 10.02
N LEU A 168 9.78 0.50 10.54
CA LEU A 168 10.35 1.23 11.67
C LEU A 168 9.99 0.60 13.02
N THR A 169 8.82 -0.04 13.11
CA THR A 169 8.29 -0.62 14.36
C THR A 169 8.42 -2.13 14.40
N SER A 170 8.80 -2.79 13.29
CA SER A 170 8.80 -4.26 13.21
C SER A 170 9.77 -4.89 14.20
N SER A 171 9.24 -5.14 15.39
CA SER A 171 9.45 -6.46 15.96
C SER A 171 8.58 -7.44 15.14
N GLU A 172 9.08 -8.60 14.73
CA GLU A 172 8.32 -9.71 14.13
C GLU A 172 7.03 -10.05 14.92
N ASN A 173 6.92 -9.54 16.10
CA ASN A 173 5.93 -9.74 17.13
C ASN A 173 4.60 -9.03 16.81
N ASP A 174 4.62 -7.83 16.22
CA ASP A 174 3.40 -7.07 15.89
C ASP A 174 2.58 -7.76 14.80
N PHE A 175 3.27 -8.29 13.79
CA PHE A 175 2.62 -9.01 12.70
C PHE A 175 2.00 -10.34 13.17
N SER A 176 2.58 -10.95 14.21
CA SER A 176 2.08 -12.20 14.77
C SER A 176 0.78 -12.01 15.55
N ILE A 177 0.61 -10.88 16.23
CA ILE A 177 -0.62 -10.54 16.96
C ILE A 177 -1.77 -10.26 16.00
N ASP A 178 -1.56 -9.50 14.91
CA ASP A 178 -2.61 -9.25 13.92
C ASP A 178 -3.12 -10.54 13.28
N ARG A 179 -2.20 -11.45 12.94
CA ARG A 179 -2.56 -12.78 12.44
C ARG A 179 -3.34 -13.60 13.47
N LEU A 180 -2.94 -13.54 14.74
CA LEU A 180 -3.66 -14.21 15.81
C LEU A 180 -5.08 -13.64 15.95
N VAL A 181 -5.25 -12.32 15.96
CA VAL A 181 -6.57 -11.68 16.03
C VAL A 181 -7.46 -12.12 14.88
N MET A 182 -6.94 -12.21 13.65
CA MET A 182 -7.68 -12.77 12.51
C MET A 182 -8.09 -14.24 12.76
N GLN A 183 -7.20 -15.06 13.32
CA GLN A 183 -7.48 -16.46 13.66
C GLN A 183 -8.50 -16.58 14.78
N LEU A 184 -8.44 -15.74 15.81
CA LEU A 184 -9.44 -15.69 16.87
C LEU A 184 -10.83 -15.34 16.31
N ASN A 185 -10.93 -14.36 15.42
CA ASN A 185 -12.19 -13.98 14.79
C ASN A 185 -12.78 -15.10 13.90
N GLN A 186 -11.94 -15.85 13.19
CA GLN A 186 -12.38 -16.95 12.32
C GLN A 186 -12.67 -18.25 13.11
N HIS A 187 -12.00 -18.44 14.23
CA HIS A 187 -12.01 -19.71 14.98
C HIS A 187 -12.21 -19.49 16.47
N TYR A 188 -13.13 -18.57 16.86
CA TYR A 188 -13.40 -18.22 18.26
C TYR A 188 -13.92 -19.40 19.11
N MET A 189 -14.52 -20.40 18.48
CA MET A 189 -15.03 -21.61 19.15
C MET A 189 -13.94 -22.61 19.56
N LYS A 190 -12.71 -22.50 19.01
CA LYS A 190 -11.61 -23.40 19.40
C LYS A 190 -11.18 -23.19 20.86
N ASP A 191 -10.64 -24.22 21.50
CA ASP A 191 -10.07 -24.17 22.85
C ASP A 191 -8.74 -23.39 22.85
N TRP A 192 -8.87 -22.09 22.74
CA TRP A 192 -7.74 -21.19 22.86
C TRP A 192 -7.35 -20.97 24.32
N THR A 193 -6.07 -21.09 24.62
CA THR A 193 -5.46 -20.70 25.89
C THR A 193 -4.42 -19.60 25.66
N VAL A 194 -4.08 -18.83 26.71
CA VAL A 194 -3.01 -17.84 26.60
C VAL A 194 -1.71 -18.47 26.10
N SER A 195 -1.41 -19.71 26.55
CA SER A 195 -0.25 -20.46 26.13
C SER A 195 -0.29 -20.83 24.64
N SER A 196 -1.44 -21.29 24.12
CA SER A 196 -1.60 -21.62 22.68
C SER A 196 -1.53 -20.37 21.80
N MET A 197 -2.06 -19.25 22.24
CA MET A 197 -1.97 -17.94 21.57
C MET A 197 -0.52 -17.46 21.51
N ALA A 198 0.19 -17.49 22.65
CA ALA A 198 1.60 -17.12 22.72
C ALA A 198 2.48 -18.02 21.84
N LYS A 199 2.23 -19.32 21.83
CA LYS A 199 2.92 -20.28 20.93
C LYS A 199 2.66 -19.96 19.46
N TYR A 200 1.40 -19.61 19.10
CA TYR A 200 1.06 -19.20 17.74
C TYR A 200 1.88 -17.98 17.30
N CYS A 201 2.06 -17.03 18.20
CA CYS A 201 2.88 -15.83 17.97
C CYS A 201 4.40 -16.08 18.10
N LYS A 202 4.84 -17.28 18.48
CA LYS A 202 6.23 -17.63 18.77
C LYS A 202 6.85 -16.78 19.90
N LEU A 203 6.05 -16.42 20.90
CA LEU A 203 6.41 -15.57 22.02
C LEU A 203 6.32 -16.32 23.35
N SER A 204 7.04 -15.84 24.37
CA SER A 204 6.80 -16.27 25.75
C SER A 204 5.43 -15.77 26.23
N VAL A 205 4.76 -16.52 27.13
CA VAL A 205 3.42 -16.19 27.62
C VAL A 205 3.36 -14.80 28.26
N GLY A 206 4.38 -14.45 29.04
CA GLY A 206 4.44 -13.13 29.72
C GLY A 206 4.57 -11.97 28.73
N TYR A 207 5.51 -12.08 27.79
CA TYR A 207 5.73 -11.06 26.77
C TYR A 207 4.53 -10.94 25.84
N PHE A 208 3.96 -12.07 25.38
CA PHE A 208 2.74 -12.10 24.58
C PHE A 208 1.58 -11.37 25.29
N SER A 209 1.31 -11.69 26.55
CA SER A 209 0.21 -11.07 27.31
C SER A 209 0.38 -9.56 27.44
N HIS A 210 1.61 -9.09 27.62
CA HIS A 210 1.92 -7.67 27.72
C HIS A 210 1.64 -6.94 26.40
N ILE A 211 2.24 -7.37 25.29
CA ILE A 211 2.08 -6.70 23.99
C ILE A 211 0.68 -6.86 23.42
N PHE A 212 0.00 -7.99 23.67
CA PHE A 212 -1.40 -8.18 23.26
C PHE A 212 -2.31 -7.17 23.98
N LYS A 213 -2.13 -7.00 25.30
CA LYS A 213 -2.90 -6.02 26.06
C LYS A 213 -2.63 -4.59 25.62
N GLU A 214 -1.38 -4.24 25.35
CA GLU A 214 -1.00 -2.92 24.84
C GLU A 214 -1.67 -2.61 23.49
N ARG A 215 -1.72 -3.61 22.60
CA ARG A 215 -2.25 -3.45 21.24
C ARG A 215 -3.77 -3.52 21.15
N MET A 216 -4.39 -4.41 21.93
CA MET A 216 -5.85 -4.68 21.87
C MET A 216 -6.64 -4.02 23.00
N ASP A 217 -5.93 -3.29 23.90
CA ASP A 217 -6.51 -2.70 25.12
C ASP A 217 -7.28 -3.69 26.01
N ALA A 218 -7.01 -5.00 25.83
CA ALA A 218 -7.66 -6.09 26.57
C ALA A 218 -6.71 -7.27 26.77
N ALA A 219 -6.86 -7.97 27.91
CA ALA A 219 -6.13 -9.23 28.10
C ALA A 219 -6.59 -10.30 27.07
N PRO A 220 -5.70 -11.22 26.64
CA PRO A 220 -6.01 -12.17 25.55
C PRO A 220 -7.29 -12.97 25.75
N MET A 221 -7.54 -13.51 26.94
CA MET A 221 -8.76 -14.28 27.24
C MET A 221 -10.00 -13.39 27.39
N HIS A 222 -9.84 -12.16 27.86
CA HIS A 222 -10.94 -11.21 27.92
C HIS A 222 -11.41 -10.85 26.50
N TYR A 223 -10.47 -10.52 25.62
CA TYR A 223 -10.73 -10.27 24.20
C TYR A 223 -11.51 -11.44 23.55
N LEU A 224 -11.05 -12.68 23.75
CA LEU A 224 -11.70 -13.86 23.18
C LEU A 224 -13.12 -14.06 23.75
N ASN A 225 -13.31 -13.84 25.05
CA ASN A 225 -14.62 -13.97 25.68
C ASN A 225 -15.59 -12.91 25.19
N ASP A 226 -15.15 -11.67 25.05
CA ASP A 226 -15.97 -10.58 24.48
C ASP A 226 -16.40 -10.91 23.05
N LEU A 227 -15.45 -11.40 22.24
CA LEU A 227 -15.73 -11.85 20.88
C LEU A 227 -16.77 -12.98 20.84
N ARG A 228 -16.66 -13.98 21.74
CA ARG A 228 -17.63 -15.08 21.86
C ARG A 228 -19.03 -14.57 22.26
N ILE A 229 -19.08 -13.63 23.20
CA ILE A 229 -20.32 -13.00 23.61
C ILE A 229 -20.97 -12.23 22.47
N GLU A 230 -20.19 -11.49 21.71
CA GLU A 230 -20.69 -10.77 20.53
C GLU A 230 -21.26 -11.72 19.48
N LYS A 231 -20.52 -12.80 19.18
CA LYS A 231 -21.00 -13.82 18.25
C LYS A 231 -22.26 -14.55 18.74
N ALA A 232 -22.34 -14.84 20.03
CA ALA A 232 -23.55 -15.41 20.63
C ALA A 232 -24.74 -14.46 20.48
N LYS A 233 -24.58 -13.16 20.73
CA LYS A 233 -25.65 -12.16 20.54
C LYS A 233 -26.11 -12.08 19.07
N GLU A 234 -25.20 -12.12 18.12
CA GLU A 234 -25.50 -12.17 16.67
C GLU A 234 -26.37 -13.39 16.34
N LEU A 235 -25.98 -14.58 16.79
CA LEU A 235 -26.70 -15.85 16.53
C LEU A 235 -28.09 -15.85 17.15
N ILE A 236 -28.24 -15.30 18.35
CA ILE A 236 -29.57 -15.18 19.03
C ILE A 236 -30.45 -14.16 18.31
N SER A 237 -29.91 -13.01 17.91
CA SER A 237 -30.67 -11.94 17.25
C SER A 237 -31.19 -12.33 15.87
N THR A 238 -30.48 -13.20 15.16
CA THR A 238 -30.89 -13.72 13.84
C THR A 238 -31.86 -14.87 13.89
N ASN A 239 -32.29 -15.31 15.09
CA ASN A 239 -33.21 -16.46 15.32
C ASN A 239 -32.74 -17.77 14.63
N THR A 240 -31.46 -17.90 14.35
CA THR A 240 -30.90 -19.05 13.62
C THR A 240 -30.60 -20.26 14.50
N MET A 241 -30.53 -20.07 15.83
CA MET A 241 -30.20 -21.14 16.78
C MET A 241 -30.99 -21.00 18.09
N LYS A 242 -31.25 -22.11 18.76
CA LYS A 242 -31.80 -22.12 20.12
C LYS A 242 -30.75 -21.73 21.14
N LEU A 243 -31.12 -21.09 22.23
CA LEU A 243 -30.21 -20.69 23.32
C LEU A 243 -29.33 -21.84 23.84
N SER A 244 -29.86 -23.08 23.88
CA SER A 244 -29.14 -24.30 24.26
C SER A 244 -27.98 -24.62 23.31
N ASP A 245 -28.15 -24.33 22.00
CA ASP A 245 -27.18 -24.66 20.94
C ASP A 245 -26.11 -23.60 20.79
N VAL A 246 -26.35 -22.38 21.31
CA VAL A 246 -25.39 -21.26 21.36
C VAL A 246 -24.48 -21.41 22.58
N ALA A 247 -24.93 -22.13 23.63
CA ALA A 247 -24.16 -22.31 24.88
C ALA A 247 -23.27 -23.57 24.88
N SER A 248 -23.40 -24.45 23.89
CA SER A 248 -22.61 -25.67 23.73
C SER A 248 -21.38 -25.41 22.83
#